data_f6c0d5fe9701674e5389b8e859f360d2
#
_entry.id   f6c0d5fe9701674e5389b8e859f360d2
#
_cell.length_a   1.000
_cell.length_b   1.000
_cell.length_c   1.000
_cell.angle_alpha   90.00
_cell.angle_beta   90.00
_cell.angle_gamma   90.00
#
_symmetry.space_group_name_H-M   'P 1'
#
loop_
_entity.id
_entity.type
_entity.pdbx_description
1 polymer ?
#
loop_
_entity_poly.entity_id
_entity_poly.type
_entity_poly.pdbx_seq_one_letter_code
_entity_poly.pdbx_strand_id
1 'polypeptide(L)'
;MKILHLLQSDRFSGAENVVCQIFGMLRDAPDIEMVYCSSDGQIREALAERGIRFIPLPTFTVGEIRKVLRAEQPDLIHAHDMRASFYAARVCGKIPLISHIHNNNFDSRGISPKSVAYLLAARKARHIFWVSQSSFDGYAFHGLFAKKSTVLYNIIDLAATEAKMRLDTADYPYDVAYVGRLTYQKDPERLM
;
A
#
# COMPACT_ATOMS: atom_id res chain seq x y z
N MET A 1 8.18 -15.09 -12.05
CA MET A 1 8.01 -14.83 -10.60
C MET A 1 6.62 -14.28 -10.36
N LYS A 2 5.84 -14.91 -9.46
CA LYS A 2 4.49 -14.45 -9.11
C LYS A 2 4.52 -13.65 -7.81
N ILE A 3 4.01 -12.42 -7.84
CA ILE A 3 3.95 -11.49 -6.70
C ILE A 3 2.48 -11.30 -6.30
N LEU A 4 2.16 -11.59 -5.04
CA LEU A 4 0.86 -11.27 -4.46
C LEU A 4 0.94 -9.95 -3.69
N HIS A 5 0.28 -8.90 -4.20
CA HIS A 5 0.09 -7.64 -3.49
C HIS A 5 -1.12 -7.76 -2.55
N LEU A 6 -0.88 -7.68 -1.25
CA LEU A 6 -1.90 -7.83 -0.22
C LEU A 6 -2.20 -6.49 0.44
N LEU A 7 -3.45 -6.04 0.32
CA LEU A 7 -3.98 -4.81 0.93
C LEU A 7 -5.23 -5.14 1.77
N GLN A 8 -5.60 -4.25 2.66
CA GLN A 8 -6.81 -4.43 3.46
C GLN A 8 -8.02 -3.71 2.87
N SER A 9 -7.81 -2.54 2.28
CA SER A 9 -8.88 -1.64 1.86
C SER A 9 -9.74 -2.23 0.73
N ASP A 10 -11.03 -1.96 0.80
CA ASP A 10 -12.04 -2.23 -0.22
C ASP A 10 -12.29 -1.02 -1.15
N ARG A 11 -11.55 0.09 -0.92
CA ARG A 11 -11.70 1.38 -1.62
C ARG A 11 -10.40 1.83 -2.25
N PHE A 12 -10.52 2.60 -3.33
CA PHE A 12 -9.37 3.20 -3.98
C PHE A 12 -8.91 4.45 -3.23
N SER A 13 -7.64 4.47 -2.82
CA SER A 13 -7.01 5.59 -2.12
C SER A 13 -5.51 5.68 -2.45
N GLY A 14 -4.72 6.38 -1.62
CA GLY A 14 -3.31 6.61 -1.91
C GLY A 14 -2.47 5.34 -2.00
N ALA A 15 -2.62 4.41 -1.07
CA ALA A 15 -1.87 3.15 -1.07
C ALA A 15 -2.22 2.27 -2.27
N GLU A 16 -3.51 2.16 -2.59
CA GLU A 16 -4.03 1.41 -3.72
C GLU A 16 -3.53 1.99 -5.04
N ASN A 17 -3.48 3.34 -5.15
CA ASN A 17 -2.91 4.01 -6.31
C ASN A 17 -1.44 3.68 -6.51
N VAL A 18 -0.62 3.69 -5.44
CA VAL A 18 0.80 3.30 -5.52
C VAL A 18 0.94 1.86 -6.02
N VAL A 19 0.11 0.95 -5.54
CA VAL A 19 0.14 -0.45 -6.02
C VAL A 19 -0.23 -0.52 -7.50
N CYS A 20 -1.26 0.19 -7.95
CA CYS A 20 -1.61 0.26 -9.36
C CYS A 20 -0.47 0.84 -10.22
N GLN A 21 0.27 1.81 -9.72
CA GLN A 21 1.48 2.32 -10.40
C GLN A 21 2.56 1.25 -10.50
N ILE A 22 2.81 0.45 -9.46
CA ILE A 22 3.74 -0.69 -9.51
C ILE A 22 3.32 -1.68 -10.60
N PHE A 23 2.02 -2.00 -10.71
CA PHE A 23 1.50 -2.83 -11.81
C PHE A 23 1.76 -2.20 -13.19
N GLY A 24 1.56 -0.89 -13.32
CA GLY A 24 1.84 -0.17 -14.56
C GLY A 24 3.32 -0.23 -14.96
N MET A 25 4.22 0.01 -14.00
CA MET A 25 5.67 0.01 -14.24
C MET A 25 6.25 -1.34 -14.61
N LEU A 26 5.67 -2.42 -14.12
CA LEU A 26 6.14 -3.79 -14.34
C LEU A 26 5.27 -4.57 -15.34
N ARG A 27 4.34 -3.88 -16.02
CA ARG A 27 3.40 -4.52 -16.95
C ARG A 27 4.09 -5.32 -18.06
N ASP A 28 5.16 -4.77 -18.60
CA ASP A 28 5.88 -5.34 -19.71
C ASP A 28 7.07 -6.21 -19.30
N ALA A 29 7.20 -6.49 -17.99
CA ALA A 29 8.24 -7.38 -17.49
C ALA A 29 7.83 -8.85 -17.73
N PRO A 30 8.49 -9.58 -18.65
CA PRO A 30 8.02 -10.88 -19.14
C PRO A 30 7.99 -11.97 -18.07
N ASP A 31 8.82 -11.84 -17.05
CA ASP A 31 9.00 -12.85 -16.00
C ASP A 31 8.26 -12.52 -14.70
N ILE A 32 7.42 -11.47 -14.70
CA ILE A 32 6.70 -11.02 -13.51
C ILE A 32 5.19 -11.13 -13.73
N GLU A 33 4.55 -11.97 -12.94
CA GLU A 33 3.08 -12.02 -12.80
C GLU A 33 2.72 -11.33 -11.47
N MET A 34 1.80 -10.37 -11.52
CA MET A 34 1.32 -9.69 -10.32
C MET A 34 -0.17 -9.93 -10.13
N VAL A 35 -0.56 -10.13 -8.87
CA VAL A 35 -1.93 -10.36 -8.46
C VAL A 35 -2.27 -9.42 -7.30
N TYR A 36 -3.39 -8.73 -7.40
CA TYR A 36 -3.90 -7.87 -6.34
C TYR A 36 -4.89 -8.64 -5.48
N CYS A 37 -4.75 -8.58 -4.15
CA CYS A 37 -5.62 -9.25 -3.20
C CYS A 37 -6.02 -8.31 -2.06
N SER A 38 -7.31 -8.08 -1.88
CA SER A 38 -7.85 -7.28 -0.77
C SER A 38 -9.28 -7.67 -0.43
N SER A 39 -9.88 -7.02 0.57
CA SER A 39 -11.32 -7.07 0.78
C SER A 39 -12.07 -6.67 -0.50
N ASP A 40 -13.19 -7.33 -0.77
CA ASP A 40 -14.07 -7.00 -1.91
C ASP A 40 -14.83 -5.69 -1.64
N GLY A 41 -15.03 -4.89 -2.68
CA GLY A 41 -15.75 -3.62 -2.61
C GLY A 41 -15.50 -2.72 -3.82
N GLN A 42 -15.60 -1.42 -3.62
CA GLN A 42 -15.46 -0.41 -4.68
C GLN A 42 -14.11 -0.47 -5.43
N ILE A 43 -13.07 -1.04 -4.82
CA ILE A 43 -11.76 -1.24 -5.45
C ILE A 43 -11.84 -2.10 -6.72
N ARG A 44 -12.82 -2.99 -6.82
CA ARG A 44 -13.01 -3.91 -7.95
C ARG A 44 -13.10 -3.19 -9.29
N GLU A 45 -13.90 -2.13 -9.37
CA GLU A 45 -14.10 -1.34 -10.59
C GLU A 45 -12.79 -0.67 -11.01
N ALA A 46 -12.12 -0.03 -10.05
CA ALA A 46 -10.86 0.65 -10.30
C ALA A 46 -9.73 -0.29 -10.78
N LEU A 47 -9.72 -1.54 -10.32
CA LEU A 47 -8.76 -2.55 -10.77
C LEU A 47 -9.13 -3.10 -12.15
N ALA A 48 -10.42 -3.32 -12.41
CA ALA A 48 -10.92 -3.79 -13.70
C ALA A 48 -10.61 -2.79 -14.82
N GLU A 49 -10.84 -1.49 -14.60
CA GLU A 49 -10.48 -0.42 -15.54
C GLU A 49 -9.00 -0.41 -15.91
N ARG A 50 -8.12 -0.90 -15.02
CA ARG A 50 -6.68 -0.96 -15.22
C ARG A 50 -6.18 -2.31 -15.72
N GLY A 51 -7.08 -3.27 -15.94
CA GLY A 51 -6.75 -4.64 -16.36
C GLY A 51 -5.94 -5.40 -15.29
N ILE A 52 -6.09 -5.07 -14.02
CA ILE A 52 -5.35 -5.69 -12.91
C ILE A 52 -6.10 -6.94 -12.44
N ARG A 53 -5.41 -8.08 -12.40
CA ARG A 53 -5.96 -9.33 -11.85
C ARG A 53 -6.23 -9.18 -10.36
N PHE A 54 -7.49 -9.34 -9.97
CA PHE A 54 -7.97 -9.15 -8.60
C PHE A 54 -8.49 -10.43 -7.98
N ILE A 55 -8.08 -10.71 -6.76
CA ILE A 55 -8.59 -11.78 -5.91
C ILE A 55 -9.29 -11.15 -4.71
N PRO A 56 -10.63 -11.13 -4.69
CA PRO A 56 -11.39 -10.59 -3.58
C PRO A 56 -11.38 -11.54 -2.39
N LEU A 57 -11.19 -10.98 -1.20
CA LEU A 57 -11.39 -11.68 0.07
C LEU A 57 -12.77 -11.36 0.61
N PRO A 58 -13.61 -12.36 0.92
CA PRO A 58 -14.91 -12.12 1.57
C PRO A 58 -14.75 -11.40 2.92
N THR A 59 -13.69 -11.74 3.64
CA THR A 59 -13.29 -11.10 4.89
C THR A 59 -11.77 -11.05 4.97
N PHE A 60 -11.23 -9.95 5.50
CA PHE A 60 -9.79 -9.81 5.68
C PHE A 60 -9.31 -10.57 6.91
N THR A 61 -9.10 -11.88 6.77
CA THR A 61 -8.70 -12.79 7.84
C THR A 61 -7.48 -13.64 7.44
N VAL A 62 -6.76 -14.12 8.45
CA VAL A 62 -5.64 -15.06 8.27
C VAL A 62 -6.08 -16.33 7.51
N GLY A 63 -7.31 -16.80 7.76
CA GLY A 63 -7.86 -17.98 7.09
C GLY A 63 -8.04 -17.78 5.59
N GLU A 64 -8.67 -16.67 5.18
CA GLU A 64 -8.90 -16.36 3.78
C GLU A 64 -7.58 -16.09 3.03
N ILE A 65 -6.67 -15.33 3.64
CA ILE A 65 -5.33 -15.10 3.06
C ILE A 65 -4.60 -16.43 2.86
N ARG A 66 -4.67 -17.35 3.82
CA ARG A 66 -4.04 -18.68 3.69
C ARG A 66 -4.64 -19.50 2.54
N LYS A 67 -5.94 -19.41 2.29
CA LYS A 67 -6.58 -20.06 1.13
C LYS A 67 -6.03 -19.51 -0.18
N VAL A 68 -5.94 -18.18 -0.29
CA VAL A 68 -5.36 -17.52 -1.47
C VAL A 68 -3.91 -17.93 -1.69
N LEU A 69 -3.07 -17.92 -0.64
CA LEU A 69 -1.67 -18.34 -0.76
C LEU A 69 -1.52 -19.79 -1.23
N ARG A 70 -2.43 -20.67 -0.81
CA ARG A 70 -2.42 -22.08 -1.26
C ARG A 70 -2.86 -22.24 -2.71
N ALA A 71 -3.83 -21.44 -3.16
CA ALA A 71 -4.33 -21.48 -4.52
C ALA A 71 -3.36 -20.84 -5.51
N GLU A 72 -2.82 -19.67 -5.15
CA GLU A 72 -1.98 -18.87 -6.04
C GLU A 72 -0.50 -19.27 -6.02
N GLN A 73 -0.02 -19.84 -4.93
CA GLN A 73 1.38 -20.23 -4.72
C GLN A 73 2.37 -19.14 -5.15
N PRO A 74 2.26 -17.91 -4.60
CA PRO A 74 3.13 -16.81 -5.01
C PRO A 74 4.57 -17.05 -4.56
N ASP A 75 5.51 -16.56 -5.36
CA ASP A 75 6.94 -16.54 -5.03
C ASP A 75 7.28 -15.46 -4.02
N LEU A 76 6.45 -14.41 -3.94
CA LEU A 76 6.64 -13.25 -3.07
C LEU A 76 5.30 -12.69 -2.61
N ILE A 77 5.21 -12.31 -1.33
CA ILE A 77 4.11 -11.51 -0.80
C ILE A 77 4.60 -10.09 -0.60
N HIS A 78 3.96 -9.12 -1.23
CA HIS A 78 4.16 -7.70 -1.01
C HIS A 78 2.94 -7.16 -0.25
N ALA A 79 3.06 -7.05 1.06
CA ALA A 79 1.98 -6.60 1.93
C ALA A 79 2.08 -5.10 2.17
N HIS A 80 0.95 -4.41 2.03
CA HIS A 80 0.85 -2.96 2.14
C HIS A 80 0.17 -2.57 3.45
N ASP A 81 0.84 -1.69 4.19
CA ASP A 81 0.53 -1.25 5.54
C ASP A 81 0.69 -2.33 6.64
N MET A 82 0.69 -1.85 7.88
CA MET A 82 1.03 -2.65 9.07
C MET A 82 0.09 -3.84 9.26
N ARG A 83 -1.21 -3.65 9.00
CA ARG A 83 -2.21 -4.70 9.22
C ARG A 83 -2.08 -5.81 8.21
N ALA A 84 -1.97 -5.51 6.92
CA ALA A 84 -1.76 -6.51 5.87
C ALA A 84 -0.45 -7.27 6.11
N SER A 85 0.62 -6.56 6.46
CA SER A 85 1.91 -7.16 6.81
C SER A 85 1.83 -8.11 8.01
N PHE A 86 1.06 -7.73 9.05
CA PHE A 86 0.86 -8.58 10.23
C PHE A 86 0.12 -9.88 9.89
N TYR A 87 -0.95 -9.80 9.09
CA TYR A 87 -1.69 -10.99 8.68
C TYR A 87 -0.84 -11.87 7.74
N ALA A 88 -0.15 -11.26 6.78
CA ALA A 88 0.77 -11.97 5.89
C ALA A 88 1.86 -12.72 6.66
N ALA A 89 2.49 -12.08 7.65
CA ALA A 89 3.55 -12.67 8.46
C ALA A 89 3.11 -13.95 9.21
N ARG A 90 1.80 -14.08 9.53
CA ARG A 90 1.24 -15.24 10.22
C ARG A 90 0.99 -16.42 9.29
N VAL A 91 0.99 -16.22 7.97
CA VAL A 91 0.64 -17.27 7.00
C VAL A 91 1.66 -17.46 5.88
N CYS A 92 2.64 -16.58 5.73
CA CYS A 92 3.61 -16.63 4.62
C CYS A 92 4.50 -17.90 4.64
N GLY A 93 4.64 -18.57 5.80
CA GLY A 93 5.50 -19.75 5.88
C GLY A 93 6.94 -19.46 5.43
N LYS A 94 7.35 -20.09 4.32
CA LYS A 94 8.66 -19.88 3.67
C LYS A 94 8.62 -18.84 2.55
N ILE A 95 7.44 -18.38 2.15
CA ILE A 95 7.30 -17.37 1.10
C ILE A 95 7.90 -16.04 1.60
N PRO A 96 8.83 -15.44 0.86
CA PRO A 96 9.38 -14.13 1.20
C PRO A 96 8.29 -13.09 1.37
N LEU A 97 8.42 -12.25 2.40
CA LEU A 97 7.49 -11.16 2.70
C LEU A 97 8.23 -9.82 2.57
N ILE A 98 7.71 -8.92 1.76
CA ILE A 98 8.01 -7.49 1.75
C ILE A 98 6.87 -6.76 2.44
N SER A 99 7.20 -5.83 3.33
CA SER A 99 6.25 -4.93 3.96
C SER A 99 6.44 -3.52 3.41
N HIS A 100 5.37 -2.86 2.96
CA HIS A 100 5.40 -1.50 2.44
C HIS A 100 4.43 -0.62 3.23
N ILE A 101 4.95 0.34 3.97
CA ILE A 101 4.17 1.17 4.88
C ILE A 101 3.87 2.51 4.22
N HIS A 102 2.59 2.73 3.91
CA HIS A 102 2.10 3.94 3.25
C HIS A 102 1.62 5.00 4.22
N ASN A 103 1.24 4.58 5.43
CA ASN A 103 0.75 5.50 6.45
C ASN A 103 1.22 5.06 7.83
N ASN A 104 1.65 6.03 8.63
CA ASN A 104 1.97 5.84 10.02
C ASN A 104 0.97 6.63 10.87
N ASN A 105 -0.15 5.98 11.18
CA ASN A 105 -1.20 6.56 12.00
C ASN A 105 -0.70 6.89 13.42
N PHE A 106 -1.35 7.83 14.10
CA PHE A 106 -1.01 8.22 15.48
C PHE A 106 -0.91 7.04 16.44
N ASP A 107 -1.74 6.01 16.25
CA ASP A 107 -1.78 4.82 17.07
C ASP A 107 -0.66 3.79 16.79
N SER A 108 0.17 4.04 15.78
CA SER A 108 1.42 3.30 15.51
C SER A 108 2.69 4.07 15.89
N ARG A 109 2.55 5.34 16.25
CA ARG A 109 3.61 6.13 16.87
C ARG A 109 3.66 5.81 18.35
N GLY A 110 4.82 5.46 18.87
CA GLY A 110 4.95 5.02 20.25
C GLY A 110 4.65 3.52 20.45
N ILE A 111 4.66 3.10 21.73
CA ILE A 111 4.40 1.71 22.12
C ILE A 111 2.90 1.50 22.24
N SER A 112 2.30 0.86 21.27
CA SER A 112 0.88 0.54 21.21
C SER A 112 0.66 -0.92 20.82
N PRO A 113 -0.53 -1.49 21.02
CA PRO A 113 -0.84 -2.84 20.54
C PRO A 113 -0.57 -3.01 19.05
N LYS A 114 -0.81 -1.97 18.23
CA LYS A 114 -0.54 -2.00 16.78
C LYS A 114 0.94 -1.99 16.48
N SER A 115 1.73 -1.15 17.15
CA SER A 115 3.18 -1.09 16.94
C SER A 115 3.87 -2.39 17.37
N VAL A 116 3.40 -3.00 18.46
CA VAL A 116 3.88 -4.30 18.94
C VAL A 116 3.47 -5.43 17.99
N ALA A 117 2.21 -5.45 17.53
CA ALA A 117 1.77 -6.43 16.54
C ALA A 117 2.60 -6.34 15.24
N TYR A 118 2.86 -5.13 14.76
CA TYR A 118 3.69 -4.93 13.58
C TYR A 118 5.14 -5.36 13.79
N LEU A 119 5.68 -5.30 15.01
CA LEU A 119 7.02 -5.80 15.34
C LEU A 119 7.22 -7.26 14.88
N LEU A 120 6.19 -8.11 15.04
CA LEU A 120 6.22 -9.50 14.58
C LEU A 120 6.31 -9.57 13.05
N ALA A 121 5.53 -8.75 12.35
CA ALA A 121 5.57 -8.66 10.90
C ALA A 121 6.92 -8.14 10.41
N ALA A 122 7.41 -7.07 11.02
CA ALA A 122 8.70 -6.46 10.69
C ALA A 122 9.85 -7.45 10.87
N ARG A 123 9.83 -8.30 11.91
CA ARG A 123 10.83 -9.37 12.08
C ARG A 123 10.80 -10.39 10.94
N LYS A 124 9.61 -10.79 10.51
CA LYS A 124 9.40 -11.80 9.47
C LYS A 124 9.68 -11.26 8.06
N ALA A 125 9.41 -9.97 7.82
CA ALA A 125 9.66 -9.32 6.55
C ALA A 125 11.15 -9.40 6.17
N ARG A 126 11.40 -9.72 4.90
CA ARG A 126 12.72 -9.74 4.33
C ARG A 126 13.24 -8.33 4.06
N HIS A 127 12.33 -7.43 3.70
CA HIS A 127 12.58 -6.02 3.50
C HIS A 127 11.35 -5.19 3.88
N ILE A 128 11.58 -3.92 4.26
CA ILE A 128 10.52 -2.98 4.63
C ILE A 128 10.72 -1.69 3.83
N PHE A 129 9.69 -1.32 3.06
CA PHE A 129 9.61 -0.01 2.41
C PHE A 129 8.77 0.94 3.26
N TRP A 130 9.21 2.17 3.35
CA TRP A 130 8.52 3.26 4.03
C TRP A 130 8.29 4.39 3.04
N VAL A 131 7.06 4.86 2.91
CA VAL A 131 6.69 5.89 1.94
C VAL A 131 7.37 7.24 2.19
N SER A 132 7.90 7.47 3.37
CA SER A 132 8.63 8.70 3.74
C SER A 132 9.54 8.47 4.93
N GLN A 133 10.51 9.37 5.11
CA GLN A 133 11.36 9.38 6.30
C GLN A 133 10.52 9.55 7.58
N SER A 134 9.53 10.43 7.56
CA SER A 134 8.60 10.62 8.68
C SER A 134 7.82 9.34 9.04
N SER A 135 7.49 8.52 8.04
CA SER A 135 6.85 7.22 8.26
C SER A 135 7.78 6.24 8.98
N PHE A 136 9.05 6.21 8.59
CA PHE A 136 10.08 5.40 9.21
C PHE A 136 10.35 5.86 10.65
N ASP A 137 10.69 7.12 10.85
CA ASP A 137 11.04 7.70 12.16
C ASP A 137 9.87 7.63 13.15
N GLY A 138 8.64 7.73 12.64
CA GLY A 138 7.42 7.66 13.45
C GLY A 138 7.11 6.27 14.01
N TYR A 139 7.73 5.20 13.52
CA TYR A 139 7.52 3.86 14.06
C TYR A 139 8.40 3.62 15.30
N ALA A 140 7.79 3.27 16.42
CA ALA A 140 8.47 3.15 17.72
C ALA A 140 9.70 2.24 17.71
N PHE A 141 9.71 1.21 16.89
CA PHE A 141 10.79 0.20 16.83
C PHE A 141 11.60 0.29 15.52
N HIS A 142 11.56 1.42 14.80
CA HIS A 142 12.21 1.58 13.50
C HIS A 142 13.71 1.23 13.53
N GLY A 143 14.42 1.63 14.59
CA GLY A 143 15.86 1.38 14.73
C GLY A 143 16.24 -0.10 14.72
N LEU A 144 15.35 -1.01 15.16
CA LEU A 144 15.58 -2.44 15.12
C LEU A 144 15.64 -3.01 13.70
N PHE A 145 15.08 -2.30 12.73
CA PHE A 145 14.93 -2.76 11.35
C PHE A 145 15.62 -1.87 10.32
N ALA A 146 16.41 -0.89 10.75
CA ALA A 146 17.08 0.07 9.87
C ALA A 146 17.86 -0.61 8.74
N LYS A 147 18.57 -1.71 9.03
CA LYS A 147 19.38 -2.44 8.05
C LYS A 147 18.58 -3.10 6.92
N LYS A 148 17.28 -3.32 7.10
CA LYS A 148 16.39 -3.91 6.09
C LYS A 148 15.23 -2.99 5.73
N SER A 149 15.39 -1.71 5.99
CA SER A 149 14.42 -0.66 5.66
C SER A 149 14.98 0.27 4.59
N THR A 150 14.11 0.68 3.69
CA THR A 150 14.40 1.70 2.67
C THR A 150 13.22 2.68 2.61
N VAL A 151 13.52 3.96 2.54
CA VAL A 151 12.51 4.98 2.23
C VAL A 151 12.32 4.99 0.72
N LEU A 152 11.10 4.68 0.29
CA LEU A 152 10.67 4.66 -1.11
C LEU A 152 9.51 5.64 -1.25
N TYR A 153 9.82 6.85 -1.73
CA TYR A 153 8.80 7.88 -1.94
C TYR A 153 7.81 7.47 -3.03
N ASN A 154 6.57 7.91 -2.87
CA ASN A 154 5.57 7.75 -3.92
C ASN A 154 6.02 8.51 -5.16
N ILE A 155 5.81 7.89 -6.31
CA ILE A 155 6.02 8.50 -7.60
C ILE A 155 4.73 9.11 -8.12
N ILE A 156 4.87 10.15 -8.93
CA ILE A 156 3.77 10.77 -9.65
C ILE A 156 3.99 10.48 -11.13
N ASP A 157 2.97 9.96 -11.79
CA ASP A 157 2.96 9.84 -13.25
C ASP A 157 2.74 11.24 -13.85
N LEU A 158 3.85 11.89 -14.16
CA LEU A 158 3.83 13.25 -14.71
C LEU A 158 3.16 13.27 -16.09
N ALA A 159 3.43 12.27 -16.94
CA ALA A 159 2.86 12.22 -18.28
C ALA A 159 1.32 12.08 -18.24
N ALA A 160 0.81 11.20 -17.38
CA ALA A 160 -0.64 11.06 -17.17
C ALA A 160 -1.26 12.33 -16.56
N THR A 161 -0.54 13.00 -15.67
CA THR A 161 -1.00 14.27 -15.06
C THR A 161 -1.05 15.39 -16.10
N GLU A 162 0.01 15.56 -16.90
CA GLU A 162 0.06 16.56 -17.97
C GLU A 162 -1.01 16.30 -19.05
N ALA A 163 -1.25 15.02 -19.39
CA ALA A 163 -2.31 14.68 -20.34
C ALA A 163 -3.69 15.11 -19.83
N LYS A 164 -3.97 14.92 -18.54
CA LYS A 164 -5.21 15.41 -17.90
C LYS A 164 -5.28 16.92 -17.86
N MET A 165 -4.18 17.61 -17.55
CA MET A 165 -4.13 19.07 -17.54
C MET A 165 -4.44 19.66 -18.92
N ARG A 166 -3.98 19.02 -20.01
CA ARG A 166 -4.28 19.47 -21.37
C ARG A 166 -5.76 19.32 -21.77
N LEU A 167 -6.49 18.45 -21.11
CA LEU A 167 -7.94 18.27 -21.33
C LEU A 167 -8.77 19.29 -20.55
N ASP A 168 -8.16 19.96 -19.58
CA ASP A 168 -8.83 20.96 -18.78
C ASP A 168 -8.76 22.31 -19.47
N THR A 169 -9.91 22.83 -19.87
CA THR A 169 -10.07 24.14 -20.54
C THR A 169 -10.75 25.18 -19.63
N ALA A 170 -10.94 24.84 -18.35
CA ALA A 170 -11.59 25.76 -17.41
C ALA A 170 -10.64 26.91 -17.02
N ASP A 171 -11.19 28.09 -16.87
CA ASP A 171 -10.52 29.25 -16.29
C ASP A 171 -10.73 29.26 -14.77
N TYR A 172 -9.65 29.33 -14.02
CA TYR A 172 -9.67 29.30 -12.56
C TYR A 172 -9.27 30.67 -11.99
N PRO A 173 -10.24 31.48 -11.58
CA PRO A 173 -9.95 32.82 -11.04
C PRO A 173 -9.43 32.78 -9.58
N TYR A 174 -8.75 31.71 -9.19
CA TYR A 174 -8.28 31.51 -7.82
C TYR A 174 -6.76 31.42 -7.79
N ASP A 175 -6.13 32.15 -6.85
CA ASP A 175 -4.68 32.13 -6.66
C ASP A 175 -4.23 30.87 -5.90
N VAL A 176 -5.11 30.25 -5.11
CA VAL A 176 -4.82 29.08 -4.28
C VAL A 176 -5.97 28.08 -4.31
N ALA A 177 -5.65 26.82 -4.48
CA ALA A 177 -6.62 25.72 -4.38
C ALA A 177 -6.17 24.71 -3.30
N TYR A 178 -7.11 24.26 -2.47
CA TYR A 178 -6.90 23.16 -1.54
C TYR A 178 -7.48 21.88 -2.11
N VAL A 179 -6.64 20.86 -2.27
CA VAL A 179 -7.05 19.52 -2.71
C VAL A 179 -6.74 18.52 -1.60
N GLY A 180 -7.76 18.03 -0.93
CA GLY A 180 -7.57 17.09 0.17
C GLY A 180 -8.86 16.72 0.88
N ARG A 181 -8.78 15.69 1.74
CA ARG A 181 -9.88 15.33 2.64
C ARG A 181 -9.96 16.36 3.77
N LEU A 182 -11.18 16.79 4.12
CA LEU A 182 -11.41 17.65 5.29
C LEU A 182 -11.30 16.81 6.59
N THR A 183 -10.08 16.46 6.94
CA THR A 183 -9.76 15.65 8.13
C THR A 183 -8.69 16.35 8.96
N TYR A 184 -8.67 16.07 10.25
CA TYR A 184 -7.66 16.58 11.18
C TYR A 184 -6.21 16.39 10.68
N GLN A 185 -5.92 15.26 10.01
CA GLN A 185 -4.59 14.99 9.44
C GLN A 185 -4.18 15.93 8.31
N LYS A 186 -5.14 16.56 7.64
CA LYS A 186 -4.92 17.49 6.53
C LYS A 186 -5.02 18.94 6.94
N ASP A 187 -5.39 19.18 8.21
CA ASP A 187 -5.42 20.47 8.89
C ASP A 187 -6.02 21.62 8.03
N PRO A 188 -7.25 21.45 7.49
CA PRO A 188 -7.86 22.46 6.63
C PRO A 188 -8.13 23.79 7.37
N GLU A 189 -8.25 23.73 8.70
CA GLU A 189 -8.50 24.92 9.52
C GLU A 189 -7.31 25.91 9.52
N ARG A 190 -6.09 25.41 9.22
CA ARG A 190 -4.91 26.29 9.08
C ARG A 190 -4.87 27.07 7.77
N LEU A 191 -5.72 26.73 6.82
CA LEU A 191 -5.80 27.40 5.52
C LEU A 191 -6.82 28.54 5.51
N MET A 192 -7.70 28.57 6.51
CA MET A 192 -8.67 29.64 6.72
C MET A 192 -8.12 30.67 7.69
#